data_be04fa9c5f3f1a4f1a804494509e1904
#
_entry.id   be04fa9c5f3f1a4f1a804494509e1904
#
_cell.length_a   1.000
_cell.length_b   1.000
_cell.length_c   1.000
_cell.angle_alpha   90.00
_cell.angle_beta   90.00
_cell.angle_gamma   90.00
#
_symmetry.space_group_name_H-M   'P 1'
#
loop_
_entity.id
_entity.type
_entity.pdbx_description
1 polymer ?
#
loop_
_entity_poly.entity_id
_entity_poly.type
_entity_poly.pdbx_seq_one_letter_code
_entity_poly.pdbx_strand_id
1 'polypeptide(L)' 'MYQDTRRLDFHALGREIKRKREAKGWTQEYLAQLVDRTPRSIMYFENRGQHPSLNTFYQIVTLLDISVDQFFYPDK' A
#
# COMPACT_ATOMS: atom_id res chain seq x y z
N MET A 1 3.73 -20.47 -25.81
CA MET A 1 4.46 -19.29 -25.32
C MET A 1 4.23 -19.14 -23.83
N TYR A 2 5.30 -18.97 -23.07
CA TYR A 2 5.20 -18.80 -21.62
C TYR A 2 4.64 -17.42 -21.30
N GLN A 3 3.73 -17.38 -20.36
CA GLN A 3 3.12 -16.14 -19.90
C GLN A 3 3.25 -16.04 -18.38
N ASP A 4 3.82 -14.94 -17.91
CA ASP A 4 3.98 -14.73 -16.48
C ASP A 4 2.65 -14.24 -15.90
N THR A 5 2.09 -15.03 -15.00
CA THR A 5 0.79 -14.73 -14.39
C THR A 5 0.91 -14.23 -12.95
N ARG A 6 2.13 -14.01 -12.47
CA ARG A 6 2.32 -13.53 -11.10
C ARG A 6 1.68 -12.15 -10.92
N ARG A 7 1.14 -11.92 -9.75
CA ARG A 7 0.47 -10.66 -9.40
C ARG A 7 0.89 -10.26 -7.99
N LEU A 8 0.98 -8.96 -7.76
CA LEU A 8 1.13 -8.45 -6.40
C LEU A 8 -0.20 -8.59 -5.67
N ASP A 9 -0.12 -8.93 -4.38
CA ASP A 9 -1.33 -9.02 -3.56
C ASP A 9 -1.62 -7.64 -2.97
N PHE A 10 -2.43 -6.86 -3.66
CA PHE A 10 -2.75 -5.51 -3.23
C PHE A 10 -3.68 -5.48 -2.03
N HIS A 11 -4.42 -6.57 -1.77
CA HIS A 11 -5.21 -6.66 -0.54
C HIS A 11 -4.29 -6.84 0.67
N ALA A 12 -3.27 -7.66 0.55
CA ALA A 12 -2.27 -7.82 1.61
C ALA A 12 -1.52 -6.52 1.85
N LEU A 13 -1.14 -5.83 0.79
CA LEU A 13 -0.50 -4.52 0.91
C LEU A 13 -1.41 -3.53 1.62
N GLY A 14 -2.69 -3.50 1.25
CA GLY A 14 -3.66 -2.60 1.87
C GLY A 14 -3.81 -2.84 3.36
N ARG A 15 -3.85 -4.10 3.77
CA ARG A 15 -3.91 -4.44 5.20
C ARG A 15 -2.67 -3.94 5.94
N GLU A 16 -1.50 -4.07 5.32
CA GLU A 16 -0.26 -3.60 5.94
C GLU A 16 -0.21 -2.08 6.01
N ILE A 17 -0.69 -1.39 4.98
CA ILE A 17 -0.79 0.07 5.01
C ILE A 17 -1.65 0.49 6.20
N LYS A 18 -2.81 -0.12 6.37
CA LYS A 18 -3.71 0.21 7.46
C LYS A 18 -3.06 -0.07 8.82
N ARG A 19 -2.44 -1.24 8.95
CA ARG A 19 -1.81 -1.65 10.22
C ARG A 19 -0.71 -0.68 10.62
N LYS A 20 0.17 -0.33 9.68
CA LYS A 20 1.28 0.57 9.95
C LYS A 20 0.81 2.00 10.21
N ARG A 21 -0.22 2.44 9.46
CA ARG A 21 -0.79 3.76 9.65
C ARG A 21 -1.39 3.89 11.04
N GLU A 22 -2.17 2.89 11.45
CA GLU A 22 -2.80 2.90 12.78
C GLU A 22 -1.76 2.82 13.88
N ALA A 23 -0.69 2.07 13.68
CA ALA A 23 0.39 1.97 14.64
C ALA A 23 1.08 3.32 14.87
N LYS A 24 1.09 4.20 13.88
CA LYS A 24 1.62 5.55 14.01
C LYS A 24 0.60 6.54 14.59
N GLY A 25 -0.65 6.11 14.76
CA GLY A 25 -1.71 7.00 15.21
C GLY A 25 -2.20 7.95 14.14
N TRP A 26 -1.96 7.65 12.87
CA TRP A 26 -2.34 8.52 11.75
C TRP A 26 -3.73 8.18 11.25
N THR A 27 -4.50 9.22 10.88
CA THR A 27 -5.79 9.03 10.21
C THR A 27 -5.55 8.82 8.72
N GLN A 28 -6.60 8.34 8.02
CA GLN A 28 -6.55 8.25 6.56
C GLN A 28 -6.38 9.64 5.94
N GLU A 29 -7.02 10.65 6.52
CA GLU A 29 -6.89 12.04 6.07
C GLU A 29 -5.45 12.52 6.16
N TYR A 30 -4.78 12.20 7.25
CA TYR A 30 -3.41 12.64 7.45
C TYR A 30 -2.47 11.99 6.42
N LEU A 31 -2.60 10.68 6.24
CA LEU A 31 -1.77 9.99 5.23
C LEU A 31 -2.07 10.54 3.83
N ALA A 32 -3.34 10.78 3.53
CA ALA A 32 -3.73 11.33 2.23
C ALA A 32 -3.06 12.67 1.96
N GLN A 33 -3.00 13.54 2.96
CA GLN A 33 -2.31 14.83 2.82
C GLN A 33 -0.83 14.65 2.51
N LEU A 34 -0.18 13.70 3.18
CA LEU A 34 1.26 13.48 3.00
C LEU A 34 1.59 13.01 1.59
N VAL A 35 0.69 12.28 0.94
CA VAL A 35 0.94 11.75 -0.41
C VAL A 35 0.13 12.45 -1.48
N ASP A 36 -0.49 13.58 -1.14
CA ASP A 36 -1.28 14.41 -2.05
C ASP A 36 -2.38 13.60 -2.75
N ARG A 37 -3.14 12.85 -1.94
CA ARG A 37 -4.28 12.06 -2.41
C ARG A 37 -5.48 12.37 -1.53
N THR A 38 -6.64 11.84 -1.92
CA THR A 38 -7.86 12.00 -1.12
C THR A 38 -7.94 10.89 -0.07
N PRO A 39 -8.65 11.14 1.05
CA PRO A 39 -8.92 10.07 2.02
C PRO A 39 -9.62 8.87 1.40
N ARG A 40 -10.49 9.10 0.41
CA ARG A 40 -11.16 8.01 -0.29
C ARG A 40 -10.16 7.10 -1.00
N SER A 41 -9.13 7.67 -1.62
CA SER A 41 -8.08 6.88 -2.25
C SER A 41 -7.38 5.98 -1.24
N ILE A 42 -7.05 6.53 -0.07
CA ILE A 42 -6.41 5.74 0.99
C ILE A 42 -7.34 4.61 1.43
N MET A 43 -8.63 4.89 1.62
CA MET A 43 -9.60 3.87 1.97
C MET A 43 -9.64 2.75 0.93
N TYR A 44 -9.61 3.08 -0.34
CA TYR A 44 -9.63 2.08 -1.42
C TYR A 44 -8.36 1.24 -1.42
N PHE A 45 -7.19 1.86 -1.18
CA PHE A 45 -5.94 1.10 -1.08
C PHE A 45 -6.02 0.11 0.08
N GLU A 46 -6.54 0.54 1.22
CA GLU A 46 -6.58 -0.29 2.43
C GLU A 46 -7.65 -1.38 2.39
N ASN A 47 -8.82 -1.07 1.85
CA ASN A 47 -10.00 -1.92 2.02
C ASN A 47 -10.44 -2.64 0.76
N ARG A 48 -10.03 -2.17 -0.42
CA ARG A 48 -10.51 -2.73 -1.69
C ARG A 48 -9.41 -3.29 -2.57
N GLY A 49 -8.17 -3.29 -2.10
CA GLY A 49 -7.06 -3.79 -2.90
C GLY A 49 -6.80 -2.99 -4.16
N GLN A 50 -7.26 -1.72 -4.20
CA GLN A 50 -6.94 -0.86 -5.31
C GLN A 50 -5.45 -0.52 -5.26
N HIS A 51 -4.79 -0.61 -6.41
CA HIS A 51 -3.35 -0.32 -6.42
C HIS A 51 -3.12 1.18 -6.61
N PRO A 52 -2.19 1.76 -5.88
CA PRO A 52 -1.78 3.15 -6.11
C PRO A 52 -0.88 3.25 -7.34
N SER A 53 -0.68 4.47 -7.83
CA SER A 53 0.36 4.70 -8.83
C SER A 53 1.71 4.34 -8.22
N LEU A 54 2.70 4.12 -9.07
CA LEU A 54 4.04 3.74 -8.60
C LEU A 54 4.61 4.79 -7.64
N ASN A 55 4.45 6.06 -7.98
CA ASN A 55 4.99 7.13 -7.13
C ASN A 55 4.28 7.19 -5.77
N THR A 56 2.95 7.05 -5.77
CA THR A 56 2.20 7.03 -4.52
C THR A 56 2.56 5.81 -3.69
N PHE A 57 2.72 4.66 -4.32
CA PHE A 57 3.16 3.44 -3.66
C PHE A 57 4.51 3.66 -2.97
N TYR A 58 5.48 4.22 -3.70
CA TYR A 58 6.80 4.50 -3.15
C TYR A 58 6.71 5.42 -1.93
N GLN A 59 5.90 6.47 -2.01
CA GLN A 59 5.72 7.40 -0.89
C GLN A 59 5.12 6.70 0.33
N ILE A 60 4.08 5.91 0.11
CA ILE A 60 3.38 5.24 1.22
C ILE A 60 4.30 4.25 1.92
N VAL A 61 4.99 3.39 1.17
CA VAL A 61 5.85 2.38 1.80
C VAL A 61 7.03 3.02 2.51
N THR A 62 7.52 4.14 2.00
CA THR A 62 8.61 4.87 2.63
C THR A 62 8.15 5.52 3.94
N LEU A 63 7.01 6.21 3.90
CA LEU A 63 6.48 6.91 5.07
C LEU A 63 6.09 5.95 6.18
N LEU A 64 5.56 4.79 5.81
CA LEU A 64 5.09 3.80 6.79
C LEU A 64 6.12 2.73 7.10
N ASP A 65 7.30 2.82 6.48
CA ASP A 65 8.39 1.86 6.70
C ASP A 65 7.94 0.42 6.45
N ILE A 66 7.26 0.23 5.32
CA ILE A 66 6.78 -1.10 4.91
C ILE A 66 7.87 -1.78 4.08
N SER A 67 8.23 -3.00 4.49
CA SER A 67 9.16 -3.81 3.71
C SER A 67 8.38 -4.42 2.53
N VAL A 68 8.79 -4.09 1.31
CA VAL A 68 8.11 -4.58 0.11
C VAL A 68 8.55 -5.99 -0.28
N ASP A 69 9.62 -6.50 0.30
CA ASP A 69 10.12 -7.84 -0.03
C ASP A 69 9.05 -8.90 0.16
N GLN A 70 8.24 -8.75 1.21
CA GLN A 70 7.17 -9.71 1.51
C GLN A 70 6.11 -9.78 0.42
N PHE A 71 6.01 -8.74 -0.41
CA PHE A 71 5.02 -8.68 -1.49
C PHE A 71 5.64 -9.03 -2.84
N PHE A 72 6.91 -8.70 -3.06
CA PHE A 72 7.59 -8.95 -4.32
C PHE A 72 8.27 -10.31 -4.38
N TYR A 73 8.70 -10.85 -3.25
CA TYR A 73 9.46 -12.08 -3.19
C TYR A 73 8.91 -12.97 -2.07
N PRO A 74 7.65 -13.43 -2.19
CA PRO A 74 7.01 -14.15 -1.08
C PRO A 74 7.65 -15.51 -0.76
N ASP A 75 8.42 -16.06 -1.68
CA ASP A 75 9.06 -17.37 -1.50
C ASP A 75 10.44 -17.29 -0.88
N LYS A 76 10.89 -16.14 -0.51
CA LYS A 76 12.19 -15.97 0.14
C LYS A 76 12.18 -16.38 1.59
#